data_7da0e2a213152a9c672854378e80ae6c
#
_entry.id   7da0e2a213152a9c672854378e80ae6c
#
_cell.length_a   1.000
_cell.length_b   1.000
_cell.length_c   1.000
_cell.angle_alpha   90.00
_cell.angle_beta   90.00
_cell.angle_gamma   90.00
#
_symmetry.space_group_name_H-M   'P 1'
#
loop_
_entity.id
_entity.type
_entity.pdbx_description
1 polymer ?
#
loop_
_entity_poly.entity_id
_entity_poly.type
_entity_poly.pdbx_seq_one_letter_code
_entity_poly.pdbx_strand_id
1 'polypeptide(L)'
;MRAAISHGLGEIAIEEVPEPTIQSPTDALVRVTHTAICGSDLWFYRGDSDHGEGSRVGHEPMGVVEEVGEPVRSVDPGDRVFASFLISCGYCEFCRK
;
A
#
# COMPACT_ATOMS: atom_id res chain seq x y z
N MET A 1 5.75 -0.98 -13.49
CA MET A 1 4.33 -0.60 -13.25
C MET A 1 4.20 0.90 -13.05
N ARG A 2 3.01 1.44 -13.12
CA ARG A 2 2.75 2.86 -12.85
C ARG A 2 2.37 3.08 -11.40
N ALA A 3 2.86 4.16 -10.80
CA ALA A 3 2.50 4.56 -9.45
C ALA A 3 2.35 6.07 -9.35
N ALA A 4 1.53 6.54 -8.40
CA ALA A 4 1.44 7.94 -8.05
C ALA A 4 2.58 8.28 -7.08
N ILE A 5 3.38 9.26 -7.45
CA ILE A 5 4.57 9.67 -6.71
C ILE A 5 4.44 11.15 -6.32
N SER A 6 4.72 11.45 -5.06
CA SER A 6 4.75 12.83 -4.56
C SER A 6 6.13 13.44 -4.78
N HIS A 7 6.17 14.61 -5.39
CA HIS A 7 7.38 15.41 -5.59
C HIS A 7 7.38 16.71 -4.79
N GLY A 8 6.55 16.79 -3.76
CA GLY A 8 6.44 17.93 -2.89
C GLY A 8 5.09 18.62 -2.99
N LEU A 9 5.06 19.89 -2.59
CA LEU A 9 3.85 20.69 -2.49
C LEU A 9 3.13 20.81 -3.83
N GLY A 10 1.88 20.35 -3.87
CA GLY A 10 1.01 20.45 -5.05
C GLY A 10 1.46 19.61 -6.26
N GLU A 11 2.36 18.66 -6.08
CA GLU A 11 3.00 17.94 -7.17
C GLU A 11 2.93 16.43 -6.97
N ILE A 12 1.97 15.78 -7.63
CA ILE A 12 1.84 14.34 -7.70
C ILE A 12 1.85 13.94 -9.16
N ALA A 13 2.72 13.02 -9.54
CA ALA A 13 2.86 12.54 -10.89
C ALA A 13 2.68 11.02 -10.98
N ILE A 14 2.20 10.54 -12.13
CA ILE A 14 2.16 9.11 -12.42
C ILE A 14 3.47 8.75 -13.12
N GLU A 15 4.22 7.84 -12.52
CA GLU A 15 5.54 7.45 -12.98
C GLU A 15 5.69 5.93 -13.09
N GLU A 16 6.60 5.50 -13.95
CA GLU A 16 7.03 4.11 -14.00
C GLU A 16 7.94 3.81 -12.83
N VAL A 17 7.62 2.73 -12.11
CA VAL A 17 8.43 2.22 -10.99
C VAL A 17 8.62 0.72 -11.15
N PRO A 18 9.66 0.13 -10.55
CA PRO A 18 9.83 -1.32 -10.56
C PRO A 18 8.62 -2.04 -9.98
N GLU A 19 8.26 -3.18 -10.53
CA GLU A 19 7.22 -4.01 -9.94
C GLU A 19 7.69 -4.54 -8.59
N PRO A 20 6.80 -4.56 -7.58
CA PRO A 20 7.14 -5.11 -6.28
C PRO A 20 7.32 -6.62 -6.36
N THR A 21 8.12 -7.16 -5.46
CA THR A 21 8.31 -8.60 -5.28
C THR A 21 8.15 -8.94 -3.80
N ILE A 22 7.91 -10.21 -3.49
CA ILE A 22 7.91 -10.69 -2.12
C ILE A 22 9.28 -10.42 -1.49
N GLN A 23 9.30 -9.65 -0.41
CA GLN A 23 10.52 -9.28 0.32
C GLN A 23 10.70 -10.11 1.59
N SER A 24 9.58 -10.49 2.21
CA SER A 24 9.54 -11.27 3.43
C SER A 24 8.64 -12.48 3.23
N PRO A 25 8.92 -13.63 3.90
CA PRO A 25 8.06 -14.82 3.81
C PRO A 25 6.60 -14.56 4.18
N THR A 26 6.32 -13.52 4.97
CA THR A 26 4.96 -13.17 5.40
C THR A 26 4.26 -12.15 4.49
N ASP A 27 4.88 -11.76 3.39
CA ASP A 27 4.31 -10.82 2.45
C ASP A 27 3.29 -11.47 1.52
N ALA A 28 2.39 -10.64 1.01
CA ALA A 28 1.50 -10.96 -0.09
C ALA A 28 1.63 -9.91 -1.19
N LEU A 29 1.62 -10.34 -2.43
CA LEU A 29 1.63 -9.46 -3.59
C LEU A 29 0.20 -9.33 -4.11
N VAL A 30 -0.28 -8.10 -4.20
CA VAL A 30 -1.65 -7.79 -4.60
C VAL A 30 -1.65 -6.98 -5.90
N ARG A 31 -2.41 -7.45 -6.88
CA ARG A 31 -2.68 -6.68 -8.10
C ARG A 31 -3.82 -5.71 -7.81
N VAL A 32 -3.51 -4.45 -7.67
CA VAL A 32 -4.48 -3.40 -7.34
C VAL A 32 -5.45 -3.21 -8.51
N THR A 33 -6.74 -3.28 -8.22
CA THR A 33 -7.83 -3.04 -9.18
C THR A 33 -8.52 -1.70 -8.96
N HIS A 34 -8.61 -1.28 -7.70
CA HIS A 34 -9.26 -0.03 -7.30
C HIS A 34 -8.47 0.61 -6.17
N THR A 35 -8.56 1.91 -6.08
CA THR A 35 -8.04 2.66 -4.94
C THR A 35 -8.95 3.85 -4.68
N ALA A 36 -9.00 4.30 -3.43
CA ALA A 36 -9.73 5.49 -3.05
C ALA A 36 -8.77 6.62 -2.66
N ILE A 37 -9.26 7.84 -2.70
CA ILE A 37 -8.54 9.01 -2.21
C ILE A 37 -9.11 9.34 -0.84
N CYS A 38 -8.25 9.38 0.17
CA CYS A 38 -8.59 9.82 1.52
C CYS A 38 -8.34 11.33 1.67
N GLY A 39 -9.11 11.98 2.53
CA GLY A 39 -8.87 13.39 2.86
C GLY A 39 -7.46 13.66 3.38
N SER A 40 -6.83 12.68 4.04
CA SER A 40 -5.45 12.79 4.53
C SER A 40 -4.41 12.88 3.42
N ASP A 41 -4.70 12.40 2.22
CA ASP A 41 -3.81 12.54 1.07
C ASP A 41 -3.63 14.01 0.69
N LEU A 42 -4.64 14.83 0.96
CA LEU A 42 -4.61 16.27 0.69
C LEU A 42 -3.64 17.01 1.61
N TRP A 43 -3.34 16.48 2.79
CA TRP A 43 -2.37 17.09 3.70
C TRP A 43 -0.97 17.08 3.07
N PHE A 44 -0.59 15.98 2.47
CA PHE A 44 0.69 15.87 1.75
C PHE A 44 0.70 16.76 0.52
N TYR A 45 -0.39 16.76 -0.23
CA TYR A 45 -0.54 17.60 -1.42
C TYR A 45 -0.44 19.11 -1.10
N ARG A 46 -1.02 19.54 0.01
CA ARG A 46 -1.00 20.93 0.47
C ARG A 46 0.27 21.32 1.22
N GLY A 47 1.09 20.36 1.60
CA GLY A 47 2.29 20.59 2.38
C GLY A 47 2.07 20.69 3.88
N ASP A 48 0.90 20.32 4.39
CA ASP A 48 0.59 20.30 5.82
C ASP A 48 1.29 19.14 6.55
N SER A 49 1.71 18.14 5.81
CA SER A 49 2.51 17.04 6.30
C SER A 49 3.61 16.69 5.30
N ASP A 50 4.79 16.39 5.80
CA ASP A 50 5.90 15.93 4.97
C ASP A 50 5.79 14.44 4.73
N HIS A 51 5.74 14.04 3.47
CA HIS A 51 5.73 12.64 3.05
C HIS A 51 7.04 12.23 2.38
N GLY A 52 7.94 13.17 2.20
CA GLY A 52 9.20 12.98 1.50
C GLY A 52 9.05 13.00 -0.03
N GLU A 53 10.01 13.59 -0.69
CA GLU A 53 10.08 13.60 -2.15
C GLU A 53 10.30 12.17 -2.66
N GLY A 54 9.61 11.78 -3.72
CA GLY A 54 9.70 10.45 -4.31
C GLY A 54 8.87 9.38 -3.60
N SER A 55 8.09 9.75 -2.58
CA SER A 55 7.23 8.80 -1.87
C SER A 55 6.01 8.41 -2.70
N ARG A 56 5.62 7.15 -2.62
CA ARG A 56 4.36 6.67 -3.20
C ARG A 56 3.19 7.19 -2.40
N VAL A 57 2.12 7.55 -3.11
CA VAL A 57 0.90 8.12 -2.52
C VAL A 57 -0.23 7.10 -2.62
N GLY A 58 -1.10 7.11 -1.61
CA GLY A 58 -2.27 6.24 -1.54
C GLY A 58 -2.14 5.17 -0.44
N HIS A 59 -3.23 4.93 0.27
CA HIS A 59 -3.28 3.99 1.38
C HIS A 59 -4.62 3.25 1.50
N GLU A 60 -5.43 3.28 0.45
CA GLU A 60 -6.73 2.60 0.41
C GLU A 60 -6.84 1.70 -0.83
N PRO A 61 -5.92 0.72 -1.00
CA PRO A 61 -5.95 -0.16 -2.15
C PRO A 61 -6.93 -1.32 -1.98
N MET A 62 -7.50 -1.75 -3.09
CA MET A 62 -8.28 -2.97 -3.23
C MET A 62 -7.74 -3.73 -4.43
N GLY A 63 -7.69 -5.03 -4.34
CA GLY A 63 -7.20 -5.84 -5.44
C GLY A 63 -7.36 -7.33 -5.25
N VAL A 64 -6.64 -8.07 -6.07
CA VAL A 64 -6.63 -9.53 -6.07
C VAL A 64 -5.23 -10.00 -5.70
N VAL A 65 -5.15 -10.92 -4.75
CA VAL A 65 -3.88 -11.54 -4.35
C VAL A 65 -3.32 -12.35 -5.51
N GLU A 66 -2.08 -12.07 -5.90
CA GLU A 66 -1.38 -12.80 -6.96
C GLU A 66 -0.41 -13.84 -6.41
N GLU A 67 0.28 -13.51 -5.33
CA GLU A 67 1.34 -14.32 -4.76
C GLU A 67 1.39 -14.11 -3.25
N VAL A 68 1.69 -15.15 -2.51
CA VAL A 68 1.89 -15.10 -1.06
C VAL A 68 3.17 -15.83 -0.68
N GLY A 69 3.81 -15.38 0.40
CA GLY A 69 4.90 -16.13 1.01
C GLY A 69 4.40 -17.46 1.58
N GLU A 70 5.27 -18.44 1.66
CA GLU A 70 4.91 -19.81 2.05
C GLU A 70 4.14 -19.90 3.39
N PRO A 71 4.51 -19.19 4.48
CA PRO A 71 3.79 -19.28 5.76
C PRO A 71 2.49 -18.48 5.82
N VAL A 72 2.14 -17.71 4.79
CA VAL A 72 0.89 -16.93 4.77
C VAL A 72 -0.31 -17.87 4.71
N ARG A 73 -1.27 -17.68 5.64
CA ARG A 73 -2.48 -18.50 5.77
C ARG A 73 -3.78 -17.69 5.77
N SER A 74 -3.69 -16.38 5.96
CA SER A 74 -4.87 -15.50 6.05
C SER A 74 -5.52 -15.21 4.70
N VAL A 75 -4.76 -15.28 3.62
CA VAL A 75 -5.23 -15.06 2.25
C VAL A 75 -4.56 -16.05 1.31
N ASP A 76 -5.23 -16.31 0.20
CA ASP A 76 -4.74 -17.18 -0.88
C ASP A 76 -4.69 -16.41 -2.21
N PRO A 77 -3.82 -16.81 -3.15
CA PRO A 77 -3.87 -16.29 -4.51
C PRO A 77 -5.28 -16.41 -5.11
N GLY A 78 -5.75 -15.34 -5.72
CA GLY A 78 -7.11 -15.24 -6.25
C GLY A 78 -8.12 -14.58 -5.33
N ASP A 79 -7.79 -14.40 -4.04
CA ASP A 79 -8.68 -13.71 -3.10
C ASP A 79 -8.77 -12.22 -3.43
N ARG A 80 -9.99 -11.68 -3.32
CA ARG A 80 -10.21 -10.25 -3.40
C ARG A 80 -10.03 -9.64 -2.02
N VAL A 81 -9.16 -8.65 -1.92
CA VAL A 81 -8.77 -8.02 -0.64
C VAL A 81 -8.78 -6.51 -0.72
N PHE A 82 -8.93 -5.87 0.41
CA PHE A 82 -8.60 -4.45 0.57
C PHE A 82 -7.66 -4.31 1.78
N ALA A 83 -6.80 -3.30 1.74
CA ALA A 83 -5.86 -3.05 2.82
C ALA A 83 -6.30 -1.83 3.63
N SER A 84 -6.24 -1.96 4.94
CA SER A 84 -6.35 -0.83 5.87
C SER A 84 -5.01 -0.07 5.92
N PHE A 85 -5.07 1.20 6.30
CA PHE A 85 -3.86 1.96 6.63
C PHE A 85 -3.19 1.49 7.94
N LEU A 86 -3.89 0.69 8.72
CA LEU A 86 -3.35 0.14 9.96
C LEU A 86 -2.39 -1.00 9.67
N ILE A 87 -1.16 -0.87 10.17
CA ILE A 87 -0.14 -1.91 10.04
C ILE A 87 -0.09 -2.70 11.33
N SER A 88 -0.36 -4.00 11.24
CA SER A 88 -0.30 -4.89 12.40
C SER A 88 0.14 -6.29 11.98
N CYS A 89 0.83 -6.98 12.87
CA CYS A 89 1.19 -8.38 12.63
C CYS A 89 0.04 -9.34 12.99
N GLY A 90 -0.93 -8.89 13.80
CA GLY A 90 -2.09 -9.67 14.21
C GLY A 90 -1.84 -10.72 15.29
N TYR A 91 -0.60 -10.94 15.72
CA TYR A 91 -0.27 -12.02 16.67
C TYR A 91 0.53 -11.54 17.88
N CYS A 92 1.14 -10.37 17.87
CA CYS A 92 1.86 -9.87 19.05
C CYS A 92 0.90 -9.37 20.12
N GLU A 93 1.43 -9.19 21.32
CA GLU A 93 0.64 -8.72 22.46
C GLU A 93 -0.10 -7.41 22.17
N PHE A 94 0.54 -6.46 21.50
CA PHE A 94 -0.09 -5.17 21.20
C PHE A 94 -1.20 -5.28 20.15
N CYS A 95 -1.05 -6.15 19.18
CA CYS A 95 -2.08 -6.35 18.15
C CYS A 95 -3.30 -7.12 18.68
N ARG A 96 -3.14 -7.91 19.75
CA ARG A 96 -4.19 -8.77 20.29
C ARG A 96 -4.94 -8.18 21.48
N LYS A 97 -4.52 -7.05 21.97
CA LYS A 97 -5.20 -6.29 23.02
C LYS A 97 -6.19 -5.29 22.40
#